data_ce79b162b069072bb4fbf97a522a379a
#
_entry.id   ce79b162b069072bb4fbf97a522a379a
#
_cell.length_a   1.000
_cell.length_b   1.000
_cell.length_c   1.000
_cell.angle_alpha   90.00
_cell.angle_beta   90.00
_cell.angle_gamma   90.00
#
_symmetry.space_group_name_H-M   'P 1'
#
loop_
_entity.id
_entity.type
_entity.pdbx_description
1 polymer ?
#
loop_
_entity_poly.entity_id
_entity_poly.type
_entity_poly.pdbx_seq_one_letter_code
_entity_poly.pdbx_strand_id
1 'polypeptide(L)'
;MRKLTIKRTKTFVACLAKMKVYIEDHSASEITISDVPCRKLGELKNGEEKTFEIGNEAARVFVIADQLSKDYCNDLYELPDGQEDIVLTGKNHFNMTTGNAFRFDNNDSHVAHANRERGKGKGRVSIIVAIIVGVIAGFMIALIRYL
;
A
#
# COMPACT_ATOMS: atom_id res chain seq x y z
N MET A 1 -3.93 26.56 -4.19
CA MET A 1 -4.04 25.39 -3.30
C MET A 1 -5.41 24.77 -3.51
N ARG A 2 -5.51 23.46 -3.54
CA ARG A 2 -6.74 22.67 -3.68
C ARG A 2 -6.89 21.70 -2.51
N LYS A 3 -8.06 21.12 -2.36
CA LYS A 3 -8.35 20.17 -1.28
C LYS A 3 -8.29 18.73 -1.79
N LEU A 4 -7.62 17.88 -1.05
CA LEU A 4 -7.61 16.43 -1.22
C LEU A 4 -8.39 15.81 -0.06
N THR A 5 -9.54 15.24 -0.34
CA THR A 5 -10.32 14.49 0.64
C THR A 5 -10.10 13.01 0.43
N ILE A 6 -9.68 12.30 1.47
CA ILE A 6 -9.50 10.85 1.44
C ILE A 6 -10.45 10.21 2.43
N LYS A 7 -11.30 9.31 1.91
CA LYS A 7 -12.26 8.52 2.68
C LYS A 7 -11.79 7.09 2.78
N ARG A 8 -11.50 6.65 3.99
CA ARG A 8 -11.22 5.24 4.28
C ARG A 8 -12.51 4.52 4.59
N THR A 9 -12.95 3.65 3.69
CA THR A 9 -14.14 2.83 3.92
C THR A 9 -13.93 1.90 5.11
N LYS A 10 -14.94 1.79 5.97
CA LYS A 10 -14.90 0.93 7.15
C LYS A 10 -14.80 -0.54 6.74
N THR A 11 -13.78 -1.23 7.24
CA THR A 11 -13.55 -2.65 7.00
C THR A 11 -13.14 -3.34 8.30
N PHE A 12 -13.35 -4.65 8.37
CA PHE A 12 -12.84 -5.46 9.47
C PHE A 12 -11.32 -5.64 9.37
N VAL A 13 -10.80 -5.68 8.15
CA VAL A 13 -9.36 -5.80 7.88
C VAL A 13 -8.65 -4.54 8.35
N ALA A 14 -7.63 -4.72 9.21
CA ALA A 14 -6.86 -3.63 9.81
C ALA A 14 -7.70 -2.54 10.48
N CYS A 15 -8.82 -2.92 11.10
CA CYS A 15 -9.75 -1.97 11.72
C CYS A 15 -9.11 -1.13 12.84
N LEU A 16 -8.11 -1.66 13.53
CA LEU A 16 -7.37 -0.98 14.60
C LEU A 16 -6.16 -0.20 14.08
N ALA A 17 -5.68 -0.48 12.88
CA ALA A 17 -4.52 0.18 12.32
C ALA A 17 -4.88 1.57 11.79
N LYS A 18 -4.05 2.56 12.09
CA LYS A 18 -4.10 3.87 11.44
C LYS A 18 -3.37 3.79 10.11
N MET A 19 -3.94 4.39 9.07
CA MET A 19 -3.29 4.55 7.78
C MET A 19 -2.60 5.90 7.73
N LYS A 20 -1.35 5.93 7.32
CA LYS A 20 -0.59 7.16 7.10
C LYS A 20 -0.76 7.61 5.66
N VAL A 21 -1.05 8.88 5.47
CA VAL A 21 -1.20 9.52 4.16
C VAL A 21 0.05 10.33 3.85
N TYR A 22 0.65 10.07 2.71
CA TYR A 22 1.82 10.76 2.21
C TYR A 22 1.54 11.34 0.82
N ILE A 23 2.20 12.45 0.53
CA ILE A 23 2.21 13.07 -0.80
C ILE A 23 3.65 13.25 -1.25
N GLU A 24 3.88 13.09 -2.55
CA GLU A 24 5.16 13.42 -3.17
C GLU A 24 5.55 14.87 -2.89
N ASP A 25 6.74 15.06 -2.36
CA ASP A 25 7.28 16.37 -2.05
C ASP A 25 8.82 16.30 -2.08
N HIS A 26 9.41 16.92 -3.10
CA HIS A 26 10.85 16.95 -3.28
C HIS A 26 11.55 18.00 -2.40
N SER A 27 10.81 18.95 -1.86
CA SER A 27 11.34 20.06 -1.07
C SER A 27 11.31 19.78 0.44
N ALA A 28 10.31 19.05 0.91
CA ALA A 28 10.08 18.74 2.32
C ALA A 28 9.91 17.24 2.57
N SER A 29 10.78 16.43 1.98
CA SER A 29 10.74 14.97 2.10
C SER A 29 11.08 14.51 3.52
N GLU A 30 10.19 13.71 4.10
CA GLU A 30 10.40 13.03 5.39
C GLU A 30 10.75 11.55 5.20
N ILE A 31 10.32 10.95 4.10
CA ILE A 31 10.44 9.53 3.82
C ILE A 31 10.46 9.30 2.31
N THR A 32 11.05 8.19 1.89
CA THR A 32 10.99 7.73 0.50
C THR A 32 10.10 6.49 0.39
N ILE A 33 9.09 6.53 -0.49
CA ILE A 33 8.16 5.44 -0.74
C ILE A 33 8.25 5.08 -2.23
N SER A 34 8.64 3.86 -2.56
CA SER A 34 8.83 3.41 -3.95
C SER A 34 9.71 4.35 -4.78
N ASP A 35 10.83 4.79 -4.20
CA ASP A 35 11.79 5.74 -4.77
C ASP A 35 11.25 7.16 -4.98
N VAL A 36 10.11 7.49 -4.38
CA VAL A 36 9.50 8.81 -4.41
C VAL A 36 9.69 9.51 -3.08
N PRO A 37 10.31 10.69 -3.04
CA PRO A 37 10.40 11.49 -1.83
C PRO A 37 9.03 12.02 -1.43
N CYS A 38 8.64 11.80 -0.18
CA CYS A 38 7.30 12.05 0.31
C CYS A 38 7.28 12.81 1.62
N ARG A 39 6.23 13.61 1.80
CA ARG A 39 5.87 14.29 3.04
C ARG A 39 4.58 13.70 3.60
N LYS A 40 4.51 13.54 4.92
CA LYS A 40 3.30 13.08 5.61
C LYS A 40 2.24 14.20 5.62
N LEU A 41 1.02 13.87 5.20
CA LEU A 41 -0.15 14.75 5.33
C LEU A 41 -0.91 14.48 6.64
N GLY A 42 -1.00 13.24 7.07
CA GLY A 42 -1.71 12.87 8.28
C GLY A 42 -2.01 11.38 8.40
N GLU A 43 -3.02 11.05 9.19
CA GLU A 43 -3.43 9.66 9.45
C GLU A 43 -4.94 9.52 9.35
N LEU A 44 -5.39 8.34 8.90
CA LEU A 44 -6.79 7.95 8.78
C LEU A 44 -7.08 6.75 9.68
N LYS A 45 -8.08 6.87 10.54
CA LYS A 45 -8.69 5.74 11.25
C LYS A 45 -9.64 4.97 10.34
N ASN A 46 -10.04 3.79 10.77
CA ASN A 46 -11.01 2.99 10.04
C ASN A 46 -12.39 3.69 9.96
N GLY A 47 -12.89 3.89 8.75
CA GLY A 47 -14.14 4.62 8.48
C GLY A 47 -14.01 6.14 8.56
N GLU A 48 -12.80 6.69 8.67
CA GLU A 48 -12.57 8.13 8.76
C GLU A 48 -12.42 8.75 7.37
N GLU A 49 -12.87 10.01 7.27
CA GLU A 49 -12.67 10.88 6.13
C GLU A 49 -11.89 12.11 6.59
N LYS A 50 -10.87 12.49 5.84
CA LYS A 50 -10.07 13.69 6.12
C LYS A 50 -9.77 14.45 4.85
N THR A 51 -9.75 15.78 5.00
CA THR A 51 -9.39 16.74 3.96
C THR A 51 -8.04 17.37 4.28
N PHE A 52 -7.18 17.42 3.28
CA PHE A 52 -5.85 18.01 3.34
C PHE A 52 -5.74 19.14 2.31
N GLU A 53 -5.04 20.20 2.65
CA GLU A 53 -4.67 21.22 1.67
C GLU A 53 -3.37 20.82 0.97
N ILE A 54 -3.40 20.84 -0.36
CA ILE A 54 -2.28 20.43 -1.21
C ILE A 54 -1.99 21.48 -2.30
N GLY A 55 -0.83 21.37 -2.93
CA GLY A 55 -0.48 22.15 -4.11
C GLY A 55 -1.38 21.85 -5.31
N ASN A 56 -1.27 22.66 -6.34
CA ASN A 56 -1.99 22.48 -7.60
C ASN A 56 -1.22 21.61 -8.60
N GLU A 57 0.03 21.30 -8.29
CA GLU A 57 0.92 20.52 -9.15
C GLU A 57 0.51 19.05 -9.17
N ALA A 58 0.91 18.35 -10.25
CA ALA A 58 0.83 16.90 -10.30
C ALA A 58 1.69 16.27 -9.19
N ALA A 59 1.16 15.29 -8.49
CA ALA A 59 1.86 14.62 -7.40
C ALA A 59 1.33 13.22 -7.18
N ARG A 60 2.14 12.34 -6.58
CA ARG A 60 1.71 11.00 -6.19
C ARG A 60 1.28 10.98 -4.72
N VAL A 61 0.16 10.32 -4.44
CA VAL A 61 -0.37 10.13 -3.09
C VAL A 61 -0.30 8.66 -2.72
N PHE A 62 0.19 8.40 -1.52
CA PHE A 62 0.30 7.07 -0.93
C PHE A 62 -0.50 7.00 0.37
N VAL A 63 -1.21 5.89 0.57
CA VAL A 63 -1.84 5.57 1.84
C VAL A 63 -1.30 4.23 2.29
N ILE A 64 -0.49 4.22 3.34
CA ILE A 64 0.21 3.03 3.81
C ILE A 64 -0.17 2.67 5.24
N ALA A 65 -0.24 1.37 5.51
CA ALA A 65 -0.33 0.85 6.87
C ALA A 65 1.02 1.00 7.56
N ASP A 66 1.00 1.05 8.89
CA ASP A 66 2.23 1.13 9.67
C ASP A 66 3.11 -0.10 9.45
N GLN A 67 4.39 0.11 9.30
CA GLN A 67 5.58 -0.75 9.35
C GLN A 67 5.54 -2.18 8.77
N LEU A 68 4.39 -2.82 8.60
CA LEU A 68 4.30 -4.21 8.13
C LEU A 68 3.94 -4.35 6.65
N SER A 69 3.51 -3.28 6.00
CA SER A 69 3.21 -3.31 4.57
C SER A 69 4.42 -2.89 3.77
N LYS A 70 4.81 -3.73 2.83
CA LYS A 70 5.86 -3.39 1.87
C LYS A 70 5.32 -2.35 0.88
N ASP A 71 6.14 -1.38 0.51
CA ASP A 71 5.75 -0.25 -0.33
C ASP A 71 5.04 -0.67 -1.63
N TYR A 72 5.51 -1.75 -2.25
CA TYR A 72 4.94 -2.26 -3.49
C TYR A 72 3.55 -2.90 -3.36
N CYS A 73 3.07 -3.13 -2.14
CA CYS A 73 1.74 -3.70 -1.88
C CYS A 73 0.65 -2.64 -1.83
N ASN A 74 1.02 -1.39 -1.60
CA ASN A 74 0.07 -0.29 -1.51
C ASN A 74 -0.17 0.31 -2.90
N ASP A 75 -1.40 0.80 -3.11
CA ASP A 75 -1.70 1.62 -4.26
C ASP A 75 -1.09 3.01 -4.06
N LEU A 76 -0.73 3.60 -5.16
CA LEU A 76 -0.51 5.03 -5.26
C LEU A 76 -1.62 5.64 -6.13
N TYR A 77 -1.91 6.91 -5.91
CA TYR A 77 -2.80 7.68 -6.78
C TYR A 77 -2.03 8.85 -7.40
N GLU A 78 -2.09 8.95 -8.72
CA GLU A 78 -1.48 10.04 -9.45
C GLU A 78 -2.47 11.21 -9.56
N LEU A 79 -2.19 12.26 -8.79
CA LEU A 79 -2.95 13.50 -8.87
C LEU A 79 -2.54 14.24 -10.13
N PRO A 80 -3.50 14.64 -11.00
CA PRO A 80 -3.21 15.55 -12.09
C PRO A 80 -2.85 16.95 -11.55
N ASP A 81 -2.22 17.76 -12.36
CA ASP A 81 -2.16 19.20 -12.12
C ASP A 81 -3.55 19.81 -12.27
N GLY A 82 -3.84 20.86 -11.51
CA GLY A 82 -5.13 21.54 -11.55
C GLY A 82 -5.52 22.18 -10.23
N GLN A 83 -6.64 22.89 -10.25
CA GLN A 83 -7.18 23.61 -9.09
C GLN A 83 -8.42 22.94 -8.48
N GLU A 84 -8.92 21.90 -9.11
CA GLU A 84 -10.12 21.20 -8.66
C GLU A 84 -9.85 20.39 -7.41
N ASP A 85 -10.82 20.40 -6.49
CA ASP A 85 -10.80 19.55 -5.31
C ASP A 85 -10.96 18.09 -5.70
N ILE A 86 -10.22 17.22 -5.03
CA ILE A 86 -10.19 15.78 -5.35
C ILE A 86 -10.69 14.98 -4.17
N VAL A 87 -11.58 14.02 -4.45
CA VAL A 87 -12.10 13.08 -3.46
C VAL A 87 -11.68 11.67 -3.85
N LEU A 88 -10.93 11.02 -2.97
CA LEU A 88 -10.49 9.64 -3.12
C LEU A 88 -11.15 8.75 -2.07
N THR A 89 -11.60 7.59 -2.50
CA THR A 89 -12.13 6.57 -1.60
C THR A 89 -11.29 5.31 -1.69
N GLY A 90 -11.10 4.63 -0.58
CA GLY A 90 -10.35 3.38 -0.58
C GLY A 90 -10.56 2.58 0.70
N LYS A 91 -10.06 1.36 0.71
CA LYS A 91 -10.18 0.42 1.82
C LYS A 91 -8.95 -0.47 1.96
N ASN A 92 -8.82 -1.07 3.13
CA ASN A 92 -7.78 -2.06 3.37
C ASN A 92 -8.18 -3.43 2.85
N HIS A 93 -7.21 -4.10 2.24
CA HIS A 93 -7.29 -5.48 1.81
C HIS A 93 -6.20 -6.28 2.51
N PHE A 94 -6.52 -7.48 2.92
CA PHE A 94 -5.56 -8.42 3.47
C PHE A 94 -5.25 -9.50 2.45
N ASN A 95 -3.96 -9.79 2.31
CA ASN A 95 -3.48 -10.93 1.55
C ASN A 95 -2.43 -11.64 2.41
N MET A 96 -2.54 -12.94 2.56
CA MET A 96 -1.63 -13.74 3.40
C MET A 96 -0.16 -13.62 2.98
N THR A 97 0.08 -13.31 1.73
CA THR A 97 1.43 -13.24 1.17
C THR A 97 2.04 -11.83 1.24
N THR A 98 1.22 -10.80 1.02
CA THR A 98 1.68 -9.41 0.95
C THR A 98 1.31 -8.59 2.18
N GLY A 99 0.52 -9.17 3.09
CA GLY A 99 0.04 -8.49 4.26
C GLY A 99 -1.12 -7.54 3.97
N ASN A 100 -1.26 -6.54 4.83
CA ASN A 100 -2.30 -5.54 4.72
C ASN A 100 -1.87 -4.42 3.76
N ALA A 101 -2.71 -4.11 2.80
CA ALA A 101 -2.47 -3.04 1.84
C ALA A 101 -3.72 -2.17 1.66
N PHE A 102 -3.52 -0.87 1.54
CA PHE A 102 -4.59 0.06 1.17
C PHE A 102 -4.77 0.06 -0.35
N ARG A 103 -6.02 0.10 -0.81
CA ARG A 103 -6.39 0.17 -2.22
C ARG A 103 -7.38 1.30 -2.44
N PHE A 104 -7.10 2.15 -3.42
CA PHE A 104 -8.05 3.14 -3.90
C PHE A 104 -9.12 2.49 -4.76
N ASP A 105 -10.38 2.87 -4.58
CA ASP A 105 -11.52 2.26 -5.30
C ASP A 105 -11.55 2.70 -6.77
N ASN A 106 -11.09 3.93 -7.07
CA ASN A 106 -11.14 4.53 -8.42
C ASN A 106 -9.74 4.72 -9.00
N ASN A 107 -8.82 3.81 -8.74
CA ASN A 107 -7.46 3.97 -9.21
C ASN A 107 -7.24 3.21 -10.52
N ASP A 108 -7.35 3.92 -11.62
CA ASP A 108 -7.07 3.42 -12.98
C ASP A 108 -5.65 3.73 -13.45
N SER A 109 -4.78 4.27 -12.57
CA SER A 109 -3.43 4.62 -12.97
C SER A 109 -2.59 3.36 -13.28
N HIS A 110 -1.86 3.42 -14.38
CA HIS A 110 -0.96 2.35 -14.80
C HIS A 110 0.12 2.03 -13.75
N VAL A 111 0.53 3.02 -12.96
CA VAL A 111 1.55 2.85 -11.92
C VAL A 111 0.99 2.06 -10.74
N ALA A 112 -0.23 2.34 -10.33
CA ALA A 112 -0.91 1.56 -9.29
C ALA A 112 -1.11 0.11 -9.73
N HIS A 113 -1.49 -0.10 -10.97
CA HIS A 113 -1.63 -1.44 -11.54
C HIS A 113 -0.29 -2.20 -11.55
N ALA A 114 0.80 -1.55 -11.92
CA ALA A 114 2.15 -2.12 -11.89
C ALA A 114 2.58 -2.51 -10.47
N ASN A 115 2.28 -1.69 -9.46
CA ASN A 115 2.57 -2.01 -8.06
C ASN A 115 1.73 -3.19 -7.56
N ARG A 116 0.46 -3.29 -7.94
CA ARG A 116 -0.39 -4.45 -7.65
C ARG A 116 0.17 -5.73 -8.25
N GLU A 117 0.62 -5.69 -9.50
CA GLU A 117 1.20 -6.86 -10.17
C GLU A 117 2.55 -7.26 -9.57
N ARG A 118 3.41 -6.30 -9.21
CA ARG A 118 4.66 -6.58 -8.48
C ARG A 118 4.38 -7.26 -7.14
N GLY A 119 3.38 -6.79 -6.40
CA GLY A 119 2.94 -7.40 -5.14
C GLY A 119 2.49 -8.85 -5.34
N LYS A 120 1.69 -9.13 -6.36
CA LYS A 120 1.24 -10.48 -6.71
C LYS A 120 2.40 -11.40 -7.10
N GLY A 121 3.34 -10.91 -7.91
CA GLY A 121 4.50 -11.68 -8.37
C GLY A 121 5.39 -12.11 -7.21
N LYS A 122 5.74 -11.18 -6.32
CA LYS A 122 6.54 -11.47 -5.12
C LYS A 122 5.84 -12.44 -4.16
N GLY A 123 4.52 -12.35 -4.05
CA GLY A 123 3.73 -13.27 -3.25
C GLY A 123 3.79 -14.71 -3.77
N ARG A 124 3.68 -14.90 -5.07
CA ARG A 124 3.77 -16.23 -5.69
C ARG A 124 5.15 -16.88 -5.51
N VAL A 125 6.22 -16.09 -5.66
CA VAL A 125 7.60 -16.59 -5.43
C VAL A 125 7.78 -17.02 -3.98
N SER A 126 7.27 -16.27 -3.02
CA SER A 126 7.37 -16.60 -1.59
C SER A 126 6.64 -17.90 -1.24
N ILE A 127 5.47 -18.16 -1.84
CA ILE A 127 4.72 -19.41 -1.65
C ILE A 127 5.49 -20.60 -2.25
N ILE A 128 6.03 -20.46 -3.44
CA ILE A 128 6.80 -21.52 -4.10
C ILE A 128 8.02 -21.90 -3.26
N VAL A 129 8.77 -20.90 -2.76
CA VAL A 129 9.92 -21.15 -1.88
C VAL A 129 9.50 -21.86 -0.60
N ALA A 130 8.39 -21.46 0.03
CA ALA A 130 7.89 -22.12 1.24
C ALA A 130 7.50 -23.59 0.99
N ILE A 131 6.89 -23.91 -0.14
CA ILE A 131 6.53 -25.27 -0.53
C ILE A 131 7.80 -26.11 -0.74
N ILE A 132 8.80 -25.58 -1.46
CA ILE A 132 10.06 -26.29 -1.72
C ILE A 132 10.77 -26.61 -0.40
N VAL A 133 10.90 -25.64 0.49
CA VAL A 133 11.52 -25.84 1.81
C VAL A 133 10.76 -26.86 2.63
N GLY A 134 9.43 -26.83 2.62
CA GLY A 134 8.59 -27.79 3.33
C GLY A 134 8.76 -29.23 2.81
N VAL A 135 8.85 -29.42 1.49
CA VAL A 135 9.07 -30.74 0.86
C VAL A 135 10.46 -31.28 1.21
N ILE A 136 11.51 -30.46 1.13
CA ILE A 136 12.89 -30.85 1.48
C ILE A 136 12.97 -31.25 2.96
N ALA A 137 12.40 -30.46 3.86
CA ALA A 137 12.39 -30.78 5.29
C ALA A 137 11.63 -32.09 5.58
N GLY A 138 10.49 -32.32 4.93
CA GLY A 138 9.72 -33.54 5.05
C GLY A 138 10.50 -34.78 4.57
N PHE A 139 11.24 -34.66 3.47
CA PHE A 139 12.07 -35.72 2.92
C PHE A 139 13.25 -36.07 3.85
N MET A 140 13.90 -35.06 4.43
CA MET A 140 14.98 -35.26 5.41
C MET A 140 14.51 -35.99 6.67
N ILE A 141 13.34 -35.60 7.19
CA ILE A 141 12.76 -36.28 8.38
C ILE A 141 12.42 -37.73 8.07
N ALA A 142 11.89 -38.01 6.88
CA ALA A 142 11.60 -39.38 6.45
C ALA A 142 12.88 -40.22 6.34
N LEU A 143 13.94 -39.68 5.76
CA LEU A 143 15.25 -40.37 5.66
C LEU A 143 15.86 -40.72 7.02
N ILE A 144 15.77 -39.81 7.99
CA ILE A 144 16.29 -40.05 9.36
C ILE A 144 15.52 -41.17 10.08
N ARG A 145 14.24 -41.38 9.75
CA ARG A 145 13.44 -42.45 10.33
C ARG A 145 13.70 -43.86 9.74
N TYR A 146 14.31 -43.90 8.57
CA TYR A 146 14.63 -45.16 7.87
C TYR A 146 16.10 -45.57 8.00
N LEU A 147 16.95 -44.73 8.56
CA LEU A 147 18.33 -45.05 8.96
C LEU A 147 18.41 -45.39 10.46
#